data_2b412bfe0a35d2e9523db385894ae408
#
_entry.id   2b412bfe0a35d2e9523db385894ae408
#
_cell.length_a   1.000
_cell.length_b   1.000
_cell.length_c   1.000
_cell.angle_alpha   90.00
_cell.angle_beta   90.00
_cell.angle_gamma   90.00
#
_symmetry.space_group_name_H-M   'P 1'
#
loop_
_entity.id
_entity.type
_entity.pdbx_description
1 polymer ?
#
loop_
_entity_poly.entity_id
_entity_poly.type
_entity_poly.pdbx_seq_one_letter_code
_entity_poly.pdbx_strand_id
1 'polypeptide(L)'
;MDRRTTQPRMLIGPVNTVGQGSAWAAAVSEHVGIRTAVWKSAESSEGSPYRVDRWVPQREFPTPESRRRLLDEIARDFTHVIDESGQPFGGAVSMRRSVLDAYRLRLKGVRTALLFHGSDIRQPSMHRAMHEDSPFHGPLDGLTDRLEQRVAAHRARLRLWLGTIFVSTIDLQAYVPRSTWLPVVIDASWFSPLPPIDPARPRPRVLHMWTRRAFSQSDAIDAICGGLHDAGLVEYRSVANVPPSEVRDLVAWADIVVDKVGFGATGVFAAEAAAAGRLVVGDVGARTRAALPAHPVVDATTRTLDATLRGLLADRASW
;
A
#
# COMPACT_ATOMS: atom_id res chain seq x y z
N MET A 1 13.68 2.78 -40.07
CA MET A 1 12.47 2.46 -39.28
C MET A 1 12.15 3.66 -38.41
N ASP A 2 11.18 4.41 -38.85
CA ASP A 2 10.82 5.74 -38.35
C ASP A 2 10.33 5.63 -36.91
N ARG A 3 11.11 6.14 -35.95
CA ARG A 3 10.65 6.29 -34.55
C ARG A 3 9.66 7.45 -34.52
N ARG A 4 8.43 7.19 -34.98
CA ARG A 4 7.33 8.10 -34.70
C ARG A 4 7.32 8.35 -33.21
N THR A 5 7.39 9.61 -32.83
CA THR A 5 7.19 10.11 -31.47
C THR A 5 5.74 9.82 -31.05
N THR A 6 5.45 8.55 -30.78
CA THR A 6 4.16 8.19 -30.19
C THR A 6 4.14 8.76 -28.79
N GLN A 7 3.14 9.61 -28.51
CA GLN A 7 2.94 10.10 -27.13
C GLN A 7 2.97 8.91 -26.14
N PRO A 8 3.69 9.04 -25.03
CA PRO A 8 3.75 7.99 -24.02
C PRO A 8 2.35 7.58 -23.56
N ARG A 9 2.12 6.28 -23.43
CA ARG A 9 0.89 5.69 -22.88
C ARG A 9 1.31 4.64 -21.87
N MET A 10 0.79 4.76 -20.64
CA MET A 10 1.19 3.92 -19.52
C MET A 10 0.06 3.02 -19.06
N LEU A 11 0.37 1.75 -18.83
CA LEU A 11 -0.50 0.79 -18.16
C LEU A 11 0.07 0.49 -16.77
N ILE A 12 -0.79 0.53 -15.74
CA ILE A 12 -0.49 0.08 -14.38
C ILE A 12 -1.39 -1.10 -14.06
N GLY A 13 -0.86 -2.13 -13.47
CA GLY A 13 -1.62 -3.32 -13.06
C GLY A 13 -0.72 -4.54 -12.84
N PRO A 14 -1.29 -5.69 -12.57
CA PRO A 14 -2.72 -6.05 -12.63
C PRO A 14 -3.44 -6.10 -11.27
N VAL A 15 -2.97 -5.41 -10.24
CA VAL A 15 -3.51 -5.59 -8.88
C VAL A 15 -4.34 -4.40 -8.40
N ASN A 16 -3.86 -3.17 -8.60
CA ASN A 16 -4.46 -1.94 -8.07
C ASN A 16 -4.63 -1.98 -6.54
N THR A 17 -3.53 -2.23 -5.84
CA THR A 17 -3.52 -2.37 -4.37
C THR A 17 -4.04 -1.11 -3.69
N VAL A 18 -5.13 -1.24 -2.94
CA VAL A 18 -5.77 -0.12 -2.20
C VAL A 18 -6.01 1.10 -3.10
N GLY A 19 -6.33 0.88 -4.39
CA GLY A 19 -6.56 1.96 -5.34
C GLY A 19 -5.32 2.74 -5.80
N GLN A 20 -4.12 2.37 -5.33
CA GLN A 20 -2.90 3.14 -5.62
C GLN A 20 -2.53 3.14 -7.10
N GLY A 21 -2.77 2.05 -7.83
CA GLY A 21 -2.59 2.04 -9.29
C GLY A 21 -3.38 3.15 -9.97
N SER A 22 -4.64 3.34 -9.57
CA SER A 22 -5.51 4.41 -10.07
C SER A 22 -5.04 5.79 -9.63
N ALA A 23 -4.57 5.95 -8.39
CA ALA A 23 -4.07 7.21 -7.87
C ALA A 23 -2.78 7.64 -8.60
N TRP A 24 -1.82 6.74 -8.82
CA TRP A 24 -0.62 7.02 -9.62
C TRP A 24 -0.96 7.33 -11.08
N ALA A 25 -1.91 6.59 -11.68
CA ALA A 25 -2.34 6.84 -13.03
C ALA A 25 -2.93 8.25 -13.19
N ALA A 26 -3.79 8.67 -12.26
CA ALA A 26 -4.38 10.00 -12.23
C ALA A 26 -3.29 11.07 -12.08
N ALA A 27 -2.39 10.94 -11.11
CA ALA A 27 -1.31 11.90 -10.88
C ALA A 27 -0.36 12.04 -12.09
N VAL A 28 0.02 10.92 -12.73
CA VAL A 28 0.84 10.95 -13.95
C VAL A 28 0.10 11.61 -15.10
N SER A 29 -1.19 11.33 -15.27
CA SER A 29 -2.00 11.95 -16.32
C SER A 29 -2.12 13.45 -16.12
N GLU A 30 -2.38 13.90 -14.89
CA GLU A 30 -2.57 15.31 -14.54
C GLU A 30 -1.27 16.12 -14.62
N HIS A 31 -0.18 15.61 -14.00
CA HIS A 31 1.05 16.40 -13.83
C HIS A 31 2.07 16.20 -14.95
N VAL A 32 2.00 15.10 -15.68
CA VAL A 32 2.96 14.77 -16.75
C VAL A 32 2.31 14.79 -18.13
N GLY A 33 0.98 14.78 -18.21
CA GLY A 33 0.24 14.77 -19.48
C GLY A 33 0.34 13.44 -20.23
N ILE A 34 0.66 12.34 -19.54
CA ILE A 34 0.77 11.01 -20.13
C ILE A 34 -0.58 10.31 -20.03
N ARG A 35 -1.08 9.77 -21.14
CA ARG A 35 -2.29 8.94 -21.12
C ARG A 35 -2.01 7.65 -20.35
N THR A 36 -2.82 7.40 -19.32
CA THR A 36 -2.69 6.25 -18.42
C THR A 36 -3.91 5.35 -18.48
N ALA A 37 -3.73 4.07 -18.12
CA ALA A 37 -4.81 3.13 -17.87
C ALA A 37 -4.44 2.20 -16.72
N VAL A 38 -5.46 1.72 -16.01
CA VAL A 38 -5.31 0.74 -14.92
C VAL A 38 -6.13 -0.50 -15.28
N TRP A 39 -5.43 -1.64 -15.36
CA TRP A 39 -6.09 -2.94 -15.55
C TRP A 39 -5.93 -3.78 -14.30
N LYS A 40 -6.97 -4.52 -13.95
CA LYS A 40 -6.95 -5.43 -12.81
C LYS A 40 -7.30 -6.85 -13.24
N SER A 41 -6.46 -7.78 -12.84
CA SER A 41 -6.68 -9.20 -13.08
C SER A 41 -7.45 -9.80 -11.91
N ALA A 42 -8.71 -10.16 -12.16
CA ALA A 42 -9.59 -10.81 -11.19
C ALA A 42 -10.69 -11.59 -11.91
N GLU A 43 -11.31 -12.54 -11.23
CA GLU A 43 -12.40 -13.35 -11.80
C GLU A 43 -13.70 -12.54 -11.97
N SER A 44 -13.93 -11.55 -11.12
CA SER A 44 -15.08 -10.63 -11.25
C SER A 44 -14.72 -9.23 -10.75
N SER A 45 -15.53 -8.25 -11.14
CA SER A 45 -15.48 -6.89 -10.62
C SER A 45 -16.24 -6.72 -9.31
N GLU A 46 -17.02 -7.73 -8.93
CA GLU A 46 -17.87 -7.68 -7.73
C GLU A 46 -17.04 -7.45 -6.48
N GLY A 47 -17.50 -6.54 -5.63
CA GLY A 47 -16.87 -6.21 -4.36
C GLY A 47 -15.55 -5.42 -4.47
N SER A 48 -15.14 -4.97 -5.68
CA SER A 48 -14.00 -4.06 -5.79
C SER A 48 -14.44 -2.62 -5.54
N PRO A 49 -13.93 -1.97 -4.51
CA PRO A 49 -14.29 -0.59 -4.20
C PRO A 49 -13.56 0.43 -5.10
N TYR A 50 -12.58 0.00 -5.89
CA TYR A 50 -11.74 0.86 -6.70
C TYR A 50 -12.03 0.70 -8.19
N ARG A 51 -12.22 1.81 -8.89
CA ARG A 51 -12.40 1.84 -10.34
C ARG A 51 -11.11 1.45 -11.05
N VAL A 52 -11.26 0.72 -12.15
CA VAL A 52 -10.19 0.39 -13.10
C VAL A 52 -10.75 0.54 -14.52
N ASP A 53 -9.87 0.78 -15.49
CA ASP A 53 -10.28 0.96 -16.88
C ASP A 53 -10.66 -0.38 -17.53
N ARG A 54 -10.05 -1.48 -17.05
CA ARG A 54 -10.38 -2.81 -17.55
C ARG A 54 -10.19 -3.90 -16.49
N TRP A 55 -11.14 -4.80 -16.43
CA TRP A 55 -11.05 -6.08 -15.74
C TRP A 55 -10.55 -7.14 -16.71
N VAL A 56 -9.56 -7.94 -16.29
CA VAL A 56 -8.97 -9.03 -17.06
C VAL A 56 -9.20 -10.33 -16.32
N PRO A 57 -10.27 -11.09 -16.63
CA PRO A 57 -10.54 -12.37 -15.99
C PRO A 57 -9.42 -13.36 -16.25
N GLN A 58 -8.86 -13.95 -15.21
CA GLN A 58 -7.72 -14.87 -15.33
C GLN A 58 -8.05 -16.09 -16.19
N ARG A 59 -9.29 -16.59 -16.11
CA ARG A 59 -9.80 -17.73 -16.87
C ARG A 59 -9.88 -17.52 -18.38
N GLU A 60 -9.92 -16.27 -18.85
CA GLU A 60 -9.97 -15.95 -20.29
C GLU A 60 -8.62 -16.16 -20.98
N PHE A 61 -7.55 -16.27 -20.19
CA PHE A 61 -6.18 -16.41 -20.72
C PHE A 61 -5.49 -17.69 -20.21
N PRO A 62 -6.12 -18.87 -20.38
CA PRO A 62 -5.58 -20.13 -19.83
C PRO A 62 -4.39 -20.66 -20.64
N THR A 63 -4.34 -20.39 -21.95
CA THR A 63 -3.33 -20.95 -22.85
C THR A 63 -2.18 -19.99 -23.12
N PRO A 64 -1.00 -20.50 -23.56
CA PRO A 64 0.09 -19.65 -24.01
C PRO A 64 -0.30 -18.70 -25.15
N GLU A 65 -1.17 -19.15 -26.07
CA GLU A 65 -1.64 -18.37 -27.22
C GLU A 65 -2.55 -17.22 -26.78
N SER A 66 -3.50 -17.47 -25.90
CA SER A 66 -4.39 -16.41 -25.38
C SER A 66 -3.61 -15.34 -24.63
N ARG A 67 -2.61 -15.74 -23.81
CA ARG A 67 -1.71 -14.79 -23.14
C ARG A 67 -0.84 -14.01 -24.11
N ARG A 68 -0.34 -14.65 -25.19
CA ARG A 68 0.42 -13.95 -26.20
C ARG A 68 -0.41 -12.85 -26.87
N ARG A 69 -1.67 -13.15 -27.22
CA ARG A 69 -2.61 -12.14 -27.76
C ARG A 69 -2.82 -10.98 -26.80
N LEU A 70 -2.96 -11.23 -25.48
CA LEU A 70 -3.07 -10.17 -24.48
C LEU A 70 -1.80 -9.30 -24.45
N LEU A 71 -0.62 -9.90 -24.50
CA LEU A 71 0.64 -9.15 -24.53
C LEU A 71 0.82 -8.37 -25.85
N ASP A 72 0.32 -8.89 -26.97
CA ASP A 72 0.31 -8.19 -28.26
C ASP A 72 -0.61 -6.97 -28.22
N GLU A 73 -1.78 -7.10 -27.57
CA GLU A 73 -2.69 -5.99 -27.30
C GLU A 73 -2.03 -4.92 -26.43
N ILE A 74 -1.44 -5.31 -25.28
CA ILE A 74 -0.73 -4.39 -24.39
C ILE A 74 0.40 -3.66 -25.17
N ALA A 75 1.19 -4.38 -25.96
CA ALA A 75 2.31 -3.78 -26.72
C ALA A 75 1.86 -2.83 -27.82
N ARG A 76 0.66 -3.05 -28.41
CA ARG A 76 0.05 -2.14 -29.40
C ARG A 76 -0.46 -0.87 -28.75
N ASP A 77 -1.07 -0.98 -27.57
CA ASP A 77 -1.82 0.09 -26.95
C ASP A 77 -1.00 0.93 -25.95
N PHE A 78 0.09 0.38 -25.41
CA PHE A 78 0.92 1.04 -24.39
C PHE A 78 2.41 1.04 -24.74
N THR A 79 3.09 2.11 -24.33
CA THR A 79 4.54 2.28 -24.47
C THR A 79 5.28 1.98 -23.17
N HIS A 80 4.57 2.03 -22.04
CA HIS A 80 5.09 1.79 -20.70
C HIS A 80 4.14 0.89 -19.91
N VAL A 81 4.69 -0.03 -19.14
CA VAL A 81 3.93 -0.91 -18.23
C VAL A 81 4.59 -0.94 -16.86
N ILE A 82 3.81 -0.72 -15.82
CA ILE A 82 4.17 -1.01 -14.42
C ILE A 82 3.43 -2.27 -14.01
N ASP A 83 4.18 -3.35 -13.78
CA ASP A 83 3.66 -4.66 -13.35
C ASP A 83 3.68 -4.73 -11.82
N GLU A 84 2.50 -4.85 -11.22
CA GLU A 84 2.32 -4.84 -9.77
C GLU A 84 2.43 -6.25 -9.17
N SER A 85 3.12 -6.34 -8.03
CA SER A 85 3.21 -7.54 -7.17
C SER A 85 3.76 -8.79 -7.85
N GLY A 86 4.40 -8.63 -9.03
CA GLY A 86 4.89 -9.76 -9.81
C GLY A 86 3.77 -10.72 -10.24
N GLN A 87 2.61 -10.18 -10.59
CA GLN A 87 1.46 -10.92 -11.08
C GLN A 87 1.28 -10.69 -12.59
N PRO A 88 1.07 -11.75 -13.40
CA PRO A 88 0.82 -11.57 -14.82
C PRO A 88 -0.56 -10.94 -15.06
N PHE A 89 -0.73 -10.16 -16.13
CA PHE A 89 -2.02 -9.57 -16.51
C PHE A 89 -3.09 -10.61 -16.85
N GLY A 90 -2.70 -11.81 -17.23
CA GLY A 90 -3.63 -12.89 -17.53
C GLY A 90 -3.10 -14.27 -17.14
N GLY A 91 -4.02 -15.19 -16.84
CA GLY A 91 -3.71 -16.54 -16.40
C GLY A 91 -3.30 -16.65 -14.94
N ALA A 92 -2.95 -17.86 -14.50
CA ALA A 92 -2.67 -18.13 -13.09
C ALA A 92 -1.51 -17.29 -12.54
N VAL A 93 -1.68 -16.79 -11.32
CA VAL A 93 -0.69 -15.97 -10.61
C VAL A 93 0.66 -16.66 -10.52
N SER A 94 1.70 -16.05 -11.06
CA SER A 94 3.06 -16.57 -11.05
C SER A 94 4.08 -15.46 -11.33
N MET A 95 4.94 -15.18 -10.37
CA MET A 95 6.06 -14.23 -10.55
C MET A 95 6.98 -14.60 -11.73
N ARG A 96 7.20 -15.91 -11.97
CA ARG A 96 7.98 -16.36 -13.13
C ARG A 96 7.33 -15.92 -14.45
N ARG A 97 6.01 -15.99 -14.54
CA ARG A 97 5.27 -15.55 -15.74
C ARG A 97 5.33 -14.04 -15.89
N SER A 98 5.09 -13.29 -14.82
CA SER A 98 5.16 -11.84 -14.81
C SER A 98 6.52 -11.35 -15.34
N VAL A 99 7.63 -11.84 -14.80
CA VAL A 99 8.98 -11.47 -15.28
C VAL A 99 9.19 -11.83 -16.77
N LEU A 100 8.74 -13.01 -17.19
CA LEU A 100 8.83 -13.41 -18.60
C LEU A 100 7.97 -12.54 -19.52
N ASP A 101 6.76 -12.20 -19.09
CA ASP A 101 5.85 -11.34 -19.84
C ASP A 101 6.38 -9.91 -19.92
N ALA A 102 6.97 -9.39 -18.84
CA ALA A 102 7.66 -8.11 -18.85
C ALA A 102 8.84 -8.09 -19.86
N TYR A 103 9.65 -9.16 -19.94
CA TYR A 103 10.69 -9.27 -20.96
C TYR A 103 10.14 -9.38 -22.38
N ARG A 104 9.03 -10.11 -22.60
CA ARG A 104 8.35 -10.19 -23.90
C ARG A 104 7.85 -8.83 -24.35
N LEU A 105 7.26 -8.04 -23.44
CA LEU A 105 6.85 -6.68 -23.72
C LEU A 105 8.05 -5.79 -24.09
N ARG A 106 9.18 -5.92 -23.39
CA ARG A 106 10.41 -5.19 -23.75
C ARG A 106 10.92 -5.53 -25.14
N LEU A 107 10.87 -6.81 -25.53
CA LEU A 107 11.23 -7.23 -26.91
C LEU A 107 10.30 -6.64 -27.97
N LYS A 108 9.07 -6.25 -27.58
CA LYS A 108 8.11 -5.53 -28.43
C LYS A 108 8.24 -4.00 -28.35
N GLY A 109 9.26 -3.48 -27.66
CA GLY A 109 9.54 -2.06 -27.55
C GLY A 109 8.83 -1.34 -26.38
N VAL A 110 8.11 -2.07 -25.52
CA VAL A 110 7.45 -1.50 -24.33
C VAL A 110 8.45 -1.38 -23.18
N ARG A 111 8.51 -0.23 -22.54
CA ARG A 111 9.30 -0.03 -21.31
C ARG A 111 8.53 -0.63 -20.13
N THR A 112 9.19 -1.51 -19.37
CA THR A 112 8.55 -2.23 -18.27
C THR A 112 9.28 -2.01 -16.94
N ALA A 113 8.51 -1.86 -15.86
CA ALA A 113 8.98 -1.81 -14.49
C ALA A 113 8.17 -2.78 -13.62
N LEU A 114 8.74 -3.27 -12.53
CA LEU A 114 8.04 -4.02 -11.50
C LEU A 114 7.77 -3.11 -10.31
N LEU A 115 6.64 -3.31 -9.62
CA LEU A 115 6.25 -2.57 -8.42
C LEU A 115 5.81 -3.53 -7.32
N PHE A 116 6.29 -3.32 -6.09
CA PHE A 116 5.93 -4.12 -4.92
C PHE A 116 5.35 -3.26 -3.80
N HIS A 117 4.36 -3.83 -3.07
CA HIS A 117 3.55 -3.09 -2.10
C HIS A 117 3.75 -3.51 -0.65
N GLY A 118 4.28 -4.69 -0.38
CA GLY A 118 4.48 -5.16 0.98
C GLY A 118 4.51 -6.68 1.09
N SER A 119 3.40 -7.34 1.33
CA SER A 119 3.33 -8.79 1.51
C SER A 119 3.77 -9.62 0.29
N ASP A 120 3.95 -8.98 -0.84
CA ASP A 120 4.48 -9.54 -2.08
C ASP A 120 6.02 -9.63 -2.10
N ILE A 121 6.72 -8.84 -1.25
CA ILE A 121 8.19 -8.80 -1.20
C ILE A 121 8.77 -8.76 0.22
N ARG A 122 7.99 -8.36 1.23
CA ARG A 122 8.42 -8.34 2.63
C ARG A 122 8.55 -9.76 3.15
N GLN A 123 9.79 -10.23 3.34
CA GLN A 123 10.09 -11.57 3.81
C GLN A 123 9.95 -11.64 5.34
N PRO A 124 9.08 -12.51 5.90
CA PRO A 124 8.82 -12.59 7.33
C PRO A 124 10.07 -12.79 8.19
N SER A 125 10.98 -13.69 7.81
CA SER A 125 12.22 -13.94 8.56
C SER A 125 13.11 -12.70 8.62
N MET A 126 13.26 -11.96 7.52
CA MET A 126 14.00 -10.69 7.51
C MET A 126 13.31 -9.62 8.33
N HIS A 127 11.97 -9.56 8.26
CA HIS A 127 11.21 -8.58 9.04
C HIS A 127 11.38 -8.82 10.53
N ARG A 128 11.28 -10.07 11.00
CA ARG A 128 11.55 -10.43 12.40
C ARG A 128 12.95 -10.05 12.87
N ALA A 129 13.94 -10.21 12.00
CA ALA A 129 15.32 -9.84 12.32
C ALA A 129 15.55 -8.33 12.43
N MET A 130 14.70 -7.50 11.79
CA MET A 130 14.82 -6.03 11.79
C MET A 130 13.88 -5.34 12.78
N HIS A 131 12.77 -5.99 13.15
CA HIS A 131 11.71 -5.39 13.97
C HIS A 131 11.35 -6.32 15.13
N GLU A 132 11.65 -5.89 16.35
CA GLU A 132 11.36 -6.63 17.56
C GLU A 132 9.85 -6.82 17.76
N ASP A 133 9.04 -5.82 17.38
CA ASP A 133 7.57 -5.85 17.43
C ASP A 133 6.94 -6.43 16.16
N SER A 134 7.70 -7.21 15.38
CA SER A 134 7.20 -7.76 14.11
C SER A 134 5.91 -8.59 14.30
N PRO A 135 4.85 -8.35 13.51
CA PRO A 135 3.65 -9.18 13.56
C PRO A 135 3.90 -10.63 13.18
N PHE A 136 5.02 -10.91 12.50
CA PHE A 136 5.41 -12.28 12.14
C PHE A 136 5.99 -13.10 13.29
N HIS A 137 6.13 -12.55 14.49
CA HIS A 137 6.43 -13.31 15.71
C HIS A 137 5.17 -14.03 16.26
N GLY A 138 3.99 -13.48 15.99
CA GLY A 138 2.72 -14.04 16.43
C GLY A 138 2.18 -15.16 15.53
N PRO A 139 1.14 -15.85 15.99
CA PRO A 139 0.44 -16.86 15.19
C PRO A 139 -0.36 -16.17 14.07
N LEU A 140 -0.08 -16.52 12.84
CA LEU A 140 -0.76 -16.02 11.64
C LEU A 140 -1.38 -17.16 10.82
N ASP A 141 -1.84 -18.23 11.46
CA ASP A 141 -2.54 -19.39 10.84
C ASP A 141 -1.83 -19.93 9.58
N GLY A 142 -0.53 -20.15 9.68
CA GLY A 142 0.34 -20.61 8.59
C GLY A 142 0.57 -19.58 7.48
N LEU A 143 0.09 -18.34 7.63
CA LEU A 143 0.31 -17.29 6.66
C LEU A 143 1.79 -16.87 6.60
N THR A 144 2.49 -16.86 7.75
CA THR A 144 3.92 -16.56 7.82
C THR A 144 4.73 -17.48 6.91
N ASP A 145 4.50 -18.78 6.98
CA ASP A 145 5.23 -19.76 6.17
C ASP A 145 4.90 -19.63 4.68
N ARG A 146 3.62 -19.43 4.36
CA ARG A 146 3.20 -19.18 2.96
C ARG A 146 3.83 -17.91 2.39
N LEU A 147 3.92 -16.84 3.17
CA LEU A 147 4.59 -15.61 2.77
C LEU A 147 6.10 -15.82 2.63
N GLU A 148 6.74 -16.51 3.58
CA GLU A 148 8.18 -16.82 3.53
C GLU A 148 8.54 -17.52 2.23
N GLN A 149 7.85 -18.62 1.91
CA GLN A 149 8.09 -19.40 0.69
C GLN A 149 7.84 -18.57 -0.59
N ARG A 150 6.71 -17.86 -0.63
CA ARG A 150 6.35 -17.03 -1.80
C ARG A 150 7.37 -15.92 -2.04
N VAL A 151 7.74 -15.18 -1.00
CA VAL A 151 8.66 -14.05 -1.12
C VAL A 151 10.07 -14.53 -1.42
N ALA A 152 10.54 -15.64 -0.82
CA ALA A 152 11.82 -16.23 -1.17
C ALA A 152 11.90 -16.58 -2.66
N ALA A 153 10.83 -17.17 -3.21
CA ALA A 153 10.72 -17.45 -4.64
C ALA A 153 10.67 -16.19 -5.50
N HIS A 154 10.01 -15.11 -5.06
CA HIS A 154 9.99 -13.83 -5.74
C HIS A 154 11.40 -13.23 -5.79
N ARG A 155 12.10 -13.16 -4.67
CA ARG A 155 13.44 -12.60 -4.57
C ARG A 155 14.45 -13.35 -5.42
N ALA A 156 14.37 -14.69 -5.48
CA ALA A 156 15.23 -15.49 -6.36
C ALA A 156 15.04 -15.09 -7.85
N ARG A 157 13.80 -14.82 -8.28
CA ARG A 157 13.48 -14.41 -9.65
C ARG A 157 13.84 -12.96 -9.95
N LEU A 158 13.76 -12.08 -8.94
CA LEU A 158 14.18 -10.68 -9.08
C LEU A 158 15.66 -10.54 -9.40
N ARG A 159 16.51 -11.51 -9.05
CA ARG A 159 17.93 -11.53 -9.45
C ARG A 159 18.11 -11.59 -10.98
N LEU A 160 17.13 -12.12 -11.69
CA LEU A 160 17.13 -12.20 -13.15
C LEU A 160 16.50 -10.98 -13.82
N TRP A 161 15.88 -10.08 -13.03
CA TRP A 161 15.27 -8.87 -13.57
C TRP A 161 16.26 -7.72 -13.61
N LEU A 162 16.57 -7.22 -14.82
CA LEU A 162 17.54 -6.12 -15.05
C LEU A 162 16.86 -4.75 -15.25
N GLY A 163 15.53 -4.70 -15.13
CA GLY A 163 14.77 -3.46 -15.30
C GLY A 163 14.57 -2.69 -13.99
N THR A 164 13.84 -1.60 -14.09
CA THR A 164 13.42 -0.77 -12.95
C THR A 164 12.54 -1.57 -12.00
N ILE A 165 12.74 -1.37 -10.70
CA ILE A 165 11.87 -1.85 -9.63
C ILE A 165 11.45 -0.67 -8.79
N PHE A 166 10.16 -0.56 -8.56
CA PHE A 166 9.56 0.36 -7.60
C PHE A 166 9.10 -0.37 -6.35
N VAL A 167 9.07 0.35 -5.23
CA VAL A 167 8.44 -0.07 -3.97
C VAL A 167 7.56 1.05 -3.46
N SER A 168 6.38 0.72 -2.94
CA SER A 168 5.40 1.73 -2.52
C SER A 168 5.71 2.35 -1.16
N THR A 169 6.54 1.71 -0.34
CA THR A 169 7.00 2.22 0.95
C THR A 169 8.52 2.06 1.10
N ILE A 170 9.15 3.00 1.78
CA ILE A 170 10.63 3.09 1.90
C ILE A 170 11.25 1.88 2.60
N ASP A 171 10.56 1.30 3.59
CA ASP A 171 11.01 0.11 4.30
C ASP A 171 11.30 -1.07 3.37
N LEU A 172 10.55 -1.18 2.28
CA LEU A 172 10.70 -2.26 1.29
C LEU A 172 12.05 -2.23 0.56
N GLN A 173 12.77 -1.11 0.58
CA GLN A 173 14.13 -1.06 0.06
C GLN A 173 15.10 -1.94 0.88
N ALA A 174 14.76 -2.28 2.13
CA ALA A 174 15.54 -3.28 2.88
C ALA A 174 15.47 -4.68 2.25
N TYR A 175 14.38 -5.00 1.57
CA TYR A 175 14.17 -6.29 0.89
C TYR A 175 14.63 -6.26 -0.57
N VAL A 176 14.59 -5.09 -1.21
CA VAL A 176 15.03 -4.86 -2.59
C VAL A 176 15.89 -3.60 -2.67
N PRO A 177 17.18 -3.66 -2.29
CA PRO A 177 18.03 -2.47 -2.16
C PRO A 177 18.18 -1.63 -3.42
N ARG A 178 18.04 -2.22 -4.61
CA ARG A 178 18.13 -1.53 -5.91
C ARG A 178 16.82 -0.92 -6.38
N SER A 179 15.77 -0.95 -5.57
CA SER A 179 14.48 -0.37 -5.91
C SER A 179 14.45 1.14 -5.71
N THR A 180 13.60 1.80 -6.47
CA THR A 180 13.25 3.21 -6.27
C THR A 180 11.94 3.29 -5.50
N TRP A 181 11.88 4.14 -4.50
CA TRP A 181 10.64 4.41 -3.80
C TRP A 181 9.68 5.21 -4.71
N LEU A 182 8.48 4.68 -4.88
CA LEU A 182 7.33 5.33 -5.52
C LEU A 182 6.31 5.61 -4.41
N PRO A 183 6.22 6.84 -3.90
CA PRO A 183 5.36 7.16 -2.76
C PRO A 183 3.89 6.92 -3.08
N VAL A 184 3.11 6.62 -2.04
CA VAL A 184 1.65 6.59 -2.15
C VAL A 184 1.12 7.96 -2.54
N VAL A 185 0.05 7.98 -3.32
CA VAL A 185 -0.64 9.20 -3.75
C VAL A 185 -2.00 9.26 -3.07
N ILE A 186 -2.32 10.40 -2.49
CA ILE A 186 -3.59 10.68 -1.83
C ILE A 186 -4.26 11.84 -2.57
N ASP A 187 -5.53 11.67 -2.87
CA ASP A 187 -6.38 12.78 -3.31
C ASP A 187 -6.76 13.62 -2.08
N ALA A 188 -5.94 14.63 -1.79
CA ALA A 188 -6.17 15.50 -0.66
C ALA A 188 -7.50 16.26 -0.75
N SER A 189 -8.03 16.49 -1.95
CA SER A 189 -9.31 17.17 -2.16
C SER A 189 -10.49 16.39 -1.59
N TRP A 190 -10.40 15.05 -1.58
CA TRP A 190 -11.43 14.21 -0.95
C TRP A 190 -11.60 14.50 0.55
N PHE A 191 -10.50 14.83 1.24
CA PHE A 191 -10.51 15.08 2.68
C PHE A 191 -10.70 16.56 3.04
N SER A 192 -10.69 17.45 2.08
CA SER A 192 -10.83 18.90 2.29
C SER A 192 -12.24 19.39 1.86
N PRO A 193 -12.87 20.32 2.61
CA PRO A 193 -12.52 20.68 3.97
C PRO A 193 -13.15 19.70 4.97
N LEU A 194 -12.37 19.18 5.90
CA LEU A 194 -12.90 18.52 7.10
C LEU A 194 -12.82 19.48 8.28
N PRO A 195 -13.72 19.33 9.29
CA PRO A 195 -13.63 20.10 10.51
C PRO A 195 -12.24 19.94 11.15
N PRO A 196 -11.61 21.01 11.64
CA PRO A 196 -10.35 20.91 12.38
C PRO A 196 -10.52 20.06 13.63
N ILE A 197 -9.41 19.56 14.17
CA ILE A 197 -9.37 18.94 15.49
C ILE A 197 -9.80 19.97 16.52
N ASP A 198 -10.61 19.55 17.47
CA ASP A 198 -10.98 20.36 18.63
C ASP A 198 -10.17 19.94 19.87
N PRO A 199 -9.09 20.65 20.21
CA PRO A 199 -8.25 20.30 21.34
C PRO A 199 -8.96 20.51 22.69
N ALA A 200 -10.06 21.27 22.73
CA ALA A 200 -10.87 21.49 23.93
C ALA A 200 -11.90 20.39 24.15
N ARG A 201 -12.07 19.44 23.24
CA ARG A 201 -13.00 18.31 23.41
C ARG A 201 -12.70 17.55 24.69
N PRO A 202 -13.68 17.36 25.62
CA PRO A 202 -13.41 16.70 26.88
C PRO A 202 -12.81 15.30 26.75
N ARG A 203 -13.29 14.52 25.76
CA ARG A 203 -12.81 13.19 25.43
C ARG A 203 -12.43 13.15 23.95
N PRO A 204 -11.14 13.27 23.61
CA PRO A 204 -10.69 13.16 22.22
C PRO A 204 -11.08 11.83 21.58
N ARG A 205 -11.34 11.85 20.29
CA ARG A 205 -11.81 10.71 19.53
C ARG A 205 -10.63 10.00 18.87
N VAL A 206 -10.44 8.73 19.23
CA VAL A 206 -9.37 7.87 18.69
C VAL A 206 -9.98 6.84 17.76
N LEU A 207 -9.46 6.76 16.53
CA LEU A 207 -9.88 5.80 15.50
C LEU A 207 -8.74 4.84 15.18
N HIS A 208 -9.04 3.54 15.17
CA HIS A 208 -8.21 2.51 14.59
C HIS A 208 -8.97 1.78 13.48
N MET A 209 -8.35 1.65 12.29
CA MET A 209 -8.93 0.92 11.15
C MET A 209 -8.01 -0.20 10.70
N TRP A 210 -8.56 -1.39 10.45
CA TRP A 210 -7.78 -2.54 10.05
C TRP A 210 -8.52 -3.44 9.04
N THR A 211 -7.75 -4.17 8.24
CA THR A 211 -8.25 -5.21 7.33
C THR A 211 -7.81 -6.60 7.76
N ARG A 212 -6.63 -6.72 8.34
CA ARG A 212 -6.08 -7.96 8.89
C ARG A 212 -5.56 -7.69 10.29
N ARG A 213 -6.35 -8.09 11.28
CA ARG A 213 -6.14 -7.79 12.70
C ARG A 213 -4.71 -8.08 13.18
N ALA A 214 -4.22 -9.27 12.90
CA ALA A 214 -2.87 -9.68 13.32
C ALA A 214 -1.76 -8.86 12.65
N PHE A 215 -1.93 -8.46 11.39
CA PHE A 215 -0.95 -7.61 10.71
C PHE A 215 -0.92 -6.19 11.23
N SER A 216 -2.04 -5.66 11.64
CA SER A 216 -2.12 -4.30 12.19
C SER A 216 -1.74 -4.22 13.66
N GLN A 217 -1.46 -5.36 14.31
CA GLN A 217 -1.29 -5.47 15.77
C GLN A 217 -2.52 -4.93 16.53
N SER A 218 -3.72 -5.12 15.95
CA SER A 218 -4.96 -4.53 16.46
C SER A 218 -5.30 -4.98 17.87
N ASP A 219 -4.92 -6.20 18.29
CA ASP A 219 -5.16 -6.66 19.66
C ASP A 219 -4.41 -5.80 20.69
N ALA A 220 -3.15 -5.43 20.40
CA ALA A 220 -2.39 -4.54 21.26
C ALA A 220 -2.94 -3.11 21.24
N ILE A 221 -3.32 -2.61 20.05
CA ILE A 221 -3.91 -1.28 19.90
C ILE A 221 -5.26 -1.22 20.63
N ASP A 222 -6.13 -2.21 20.46
CA ASP A 222 -7.44 -2.28 21.11
C ASP A 222 -7.31 -2.37 22.63
N ALA A 223 -6.34 -3.14 23.15
CA ALA A 223 -6.11 -3.22 24.60
C ALA A 223 -5.69 -1.86 25.19
N ILE A 224 -4.79 -1.14 24.51
CA ILE A 224 -4.30 0.17 24.97
C ILE A 224 -5.40 1.24 24.83
N CYS A 225 -5.95 1.39 23.62
CA CYS A 225 -6.96 2.42 23.36
C CYS A 225 -8.29 2.16 24.08
N GLY A 226 -8.66 0.88 24.24
CA GLY A 226 -9.81 0.45 25.05
C GLY A 226 -9.62 0.81 26.53
N GLY A 227 -8.43 0.53 27.10
CA GLY A 227 -8.11 0.93 28.46
C GLY A 227 -8.18 2.45 28.69
N LEU A 228 -7.72 3.25 27.70
CA LEU A 228 -7.88 4.71 27.75
C LEU A 228 -9.36 5.15 27.67
N HIS A 229 -10.17 4.43 26.89
CA HIS A 229 -11.61 4.66 26.77
C HIS A 229 -12.33 4.35 28.07
N ASP A 230 -12.06 3.22 28.69
CA ASP A 230 -12.65 2.77 29.95
C ASP A 230 -12.27 3.70 31.09
N ALA A 231 -11.06 4.26 31.08
CA ALA A 231 -10.62 5.30 32.01
C ALA A 231 -11.27 6.68 31.77
N GLY A 232 -12.12 6.83 30.74
CA GLY A 232 -12.79 8.08 30.41
C GLY A 232 -11.90 9.14 29.73
N LEU A 233 -10.68 8.79 29.31
CA LEU A 233 -9.71 9.72 28.73
C LEU A 233 -9.94 10.01 27.26
N VAL A 234 -10.50 9.05 26.52
CA VAL A 234 -10.79 9.14 25.08
C VAL A 234 -12.14 8.52 24.74
N GLU A 235 -12.67 8.81 23.55
CA GLU A 235 -13.71 8.04 22.88
C GLU A 235 -13.04 7.18 21.81
N TYR A 236 -13.07 5.84 21.92
CA TYR A 236 -12.35 4.94 21.02
C TYR A 236 -13.29 4.18 20.07
N ARG A 237 -12.87 4.06 18.80
CA ARG A 237 -13.49 3.18 17.81
C ARG A 237 -12.43 2.34 17.09
N SER A 238 -12.68 1.02 17.04
CA SER A 238 -11.94 0.07 16.22
C SER A 238 -12.88 -0.49 15.16
N VAL A 239 -12.52 -0.34 13.88
CA VAL A 239 -13.38 -0.74 12.76
C VAL A 239 -12.60 -1.57 11.73
N ALA A 240 -13.28 -2.60 11.22
CA ALA A 240 -12.69 -3.55 10.28
C ALA A 240 -13.28 -3.41 8.87
N ASN A 241 -12.45 -3.63 7.84
CA ASN A 241 -12.88 -3.80 6.45
C ASN A 241 -13.81 -2.67 5.96
N VAL A 242 -13.48 -1.44 6.30
CA VAL A 242 -14.27 -0.26 5.95
C VAL A 242 -14.25 -0.04 4.44
N PRO A 243 -15.40 0.12 3.78
CA PRO A 243 -15.46 0.54 2.38
C PRO A 243 -14.82 1.92 2.18
N PRO A 244 -14.09 2.18 1.08
CA PRO A 244 -13.46 3.48 0.84
C PRO A 244 -14.43 4.67 0.92
N SER A 245 -15.70 4.48 0.54
CA SER A 245 -16.74 5.51 0.64
C SER A 245 -17.03 5.98 2.06
N GLU A 246 -16.76 5.15 3.07
CA GLU A 246 -17.02 5.44 4.48
C GLU A 246 -15.80 5.96 5.24
N VAL A 247 -14.61 5.80 4.65
CA VAL A 247 -13.33 6.21 5.29
C VAL A 247 -13.34 7.68 5.65
N ARG A 248 -13.84 8.54 4.76
CA ARG A 248 -13.89 9.99 4.97
C ARG A 248 -14.69 10.39 6.23
N ASP A 249 -15.84 9.78 6.44
CA ASP A 249 -16.69 10.11 7.57
C ASP A 249 -16.10 9.63 8.90
N LEU A 250 -15.44 8.47 8.89
CA LEU A 250 -14.70 7.96 10.04
C LEU A 250 -13.50 8.85 10.39
N VAL A 251 -12.74 9.27 9.36
CA VAL A 251 -11.62 10.20 9.55
C VAL A 251 -12.11 11.57 10.02
N ALA A 252 -13.24 12.06 9.49
CA ALA A 252 -13.87 13.30 9.95
C ALA A 252 -14.31 13.25 11.42
N TRP A 253 -14.75 12.08 11.89
CA TRP A 253 -15.11 11.86 13.27
C TRP A 253 -13.91 11.91 14.22
N ALA A 254 -12.72 11.44 13.77
CA ALA A 254 -11.54 11.26 14.61
C ALA A 254 -10.79 12.58 14.88
N ASP A 255 -10.18 12.69 16.03
CA ASP A 255 -9.14 13.67 16.36
C ASP A 255 -7.76 13.02 16.21
N ILE A 256 -7.61 11.78 16.70
CA ILE A 256 -6.40 10.97 16.62
C ILE A 256 -6.69 9.70 15.81
N VAL A 257 -5.80 9.36 14.91
CA VAL A 257 -5.84 8.10 14.16
C VAL A 257 -4.65 7.25 14.56
N VAL A 258 -4.90 6.01 14.99
CA VAL A 258 -3.84 5.01 15.23
C VAL A 258 -3.77 4.07 14.04
N ASP A 259 -2.68 4.19 13.25
CA ASP A 259 -2.37 3.24 12.17
C ASP A 259 -1.77 1.95 12.76
N LYS A 260 -1.35 1.03 11.92
CA LYS A 260 -0.67 -0.19 12.33
C LYS A 260 0.65 0.10 13.04
N VAL A 261 1.02 -0.75 13.98
CA VAL A 261 2.32 -0.74 14.66
C VAL A 261 3.08 -2.03 14.37
N GLY A 262 4.40 -2.03 14.55
CA GLY A 262 5.26 -3.19 14.36
C GLY A 262 5.65 -3.51 12.91
N PHE A 263 5.31 -2.65 11.94
CA PHE A 263 5.70 -2.81 10.53
C PHE A 263 6.90 -1.97 10.10
N GLY A 264 7.24 -0.94 10.85
CA GLY A 264 8.26 0.02 10.44
C GLY A 264 7.89 0.79 9.17
N ALA A 265 6.61 0.94 8.88
CA ALA A 265 6.10 1.63 7.69
C ALA A 265 4.65 2.08 7.87
N THR A 266 4.38 3.31 7.50
CA THR A 266 3.02 3.87 7.43
C THR A 266 2.32 3.41 6.15
N GLY A 267 0.99 3.29 6.21
CA GLY A 267 0.16 2.89 5.09
C GLY A 267 -0.57 4.04 4.40
N VAL A 268 -1.40 3.69 3.41
CA VAL A 268 -2.30 4.63 2.72
C VAL A 268 -3.22 5.32 3.72
N PHE A 269 -3.80 4.58 4.66
CA PHE A 269 -4.71 5.14 5.68
C PHE A 269 -4.03 6.22 6.56
N ALA A 270 -2.77 6.00 6.97
CA ALA A 270 -2.02 7.03 7.71
C ALA A 270 -1.84 8.31 6.88
N ALA A 271 -1.56 8.17 5.58
CA ALA A 271 -1.41 9.31 4.68
C ALA A 271 -2.75 10.03 4.45
N GLU A 272 -3.85 9.30 4.30
CA GLU A 272 -5.21 9.85 4.21
C GLU A 272 -5.60 10.64 5.46
N ALA A 273 -5.36 10.07 6.64
CA ALA A 273 -5.66 10.72 7.91
C ALA A 273 -4.81 11.98 8.12
N ALA A 274 -3.52 11.95 7.76
CA ALA A 274 -2.65 13.11 7.83
C ALA A 274 -3.08 14.21 6.83
N ALA A 275 -3.45 13.84 5.60
CA ALA A 275 -4.00 14.77 4.61
C ALA A 275 -5.32 15.41 5.07
N ALA A 276 -6.08 14.70 5.88
CA ALA A 276 -7.31 15.16 6.51
C ALA A 276 -7.06 16.06 7.75
N GLY A 277 -5.82 16.36 8.09
CA GLY A 277 -5.46 17.15 9.27
C GLY A 277 -5.71 16.43 10.60
N ARG A 278 -5.69 15.08 10.60
CA ARG A 278 -5.79 14.31 11.85
C ARG A 278 -4.41 14.09 12.45
N LEU A 279 -4.36 14.02 13.78
CA LEU A 279 -3.14 13.60 14.47
C LEU A 279 -2.96 12.09 14.27
N VAL A 280 -1.89 11.68 13.59
CA VAL A 280 -1.67 10.27 13.26
C VAL A 280 -0.57 9.69 14.12
N VAL A 281 -0.83 8.53 14.74
CA VAL A 281 0.13 7.76 15.53
C VAL A 281 0.35 6.40 14.86
N GLY A 282 1.59 5.96 14.70
CA GLY A 282 1.91 4.67 14.09
C GLY A 282 3.40 4.41 14.01
N ASP A 283 3.79 3.23 13.54
CA ASP A 283 5.20 2.85 13.42
C ASP A 283 5.79 3.37 12.10
N VAL A 284 6.57 4.43 12.19
CA VAL A 284 7.22 5.06 11.00
C VAL A 284 8.44 4.26 10.54
N GLY A 285 9.16 3.65 11.48
CA GLY A 285 10.39 2.92 11.23
C GLY A 285 11.61 3.81 10.94
N ALA A 286 12.78 3.33 11.33
CA ALA A 286 14.03 4.10 11.27
C ALA A 286 14.41 4.52 9.84
N ARG A 287 14.17 3.65 8.84
CA ARG A 287 14.49 3.94 7.42
C ARG A 287 13.63 5.06 6.86
N THR A 288 12.33 5.03 7.13
CA THR A 288 11.41 6.09 6.68
C THR A 288 11.75 7.41 7.36
N ARG A 289 12.03 7.39 8.66
CA ARG A 289 12.43 8.58 9.41
C ARG A 289 13.74 9.20 8.90
N ALA A 290 14.73 8.36 8.57
CA ALA A 290 15.99 8.85 8.01
C ALA A 290 15.80 9.51 6.64
N ALA A 291 14.88 9.01 5.81
CA ALA A 291 14.60 9.57 4.49
C ALA A 291 13.64 10.76 4.54
N LEU A 292 12.75 10.82 5.53
CA LEU A 292 11.74 11.86 5.73
C LEU A 292 11.76 12.33 7.20
N PRO A 293 12.72 13.19 7.60
CA PRO A 293 12.83 13.65 8.99
C PRO A 293 11.59 14.37 9.51
N ALA A 294 10.86 15.07 8.62
CA ALA A 294 9.61 15.78 8.93
C ALA A 294 8.36 14.93 8.64
N HIS A 295 8.44 13.61 8.85
CA HIS A 295 7.29 12.73 8.64
C HIS A 295 6.14 13.12 9.60
N PRO A 296 4.89 13.30 9.08
CA PRO A 296 3.80 13.87 9.87
C PRO A 296 3.21 12.90 10.90
N VAL A 297 3.61 11.62 10.90
CA VAL A 297 3.12 10.60 11.83
C VAL A 297 3.97 10.60 13.10
N VAL A 298 3.32 10.69 14.25
CA VAL A 298 3.94 10.50 15.56
C VAL A 298 4.31 9.04 15.71
N ASP A 299 5.59 8.77 15.94
CA ASP A 299 6.11 7.41 15.96
C ASP A 299 5.76 6.67 17.25
N ALA A 300 5.19 5.48 17.09
CA ALA A 300 4.92 4.58 18.21
C ALA A 300 5.02 3.12 17.77
N THR A 301 5.56 2.30 18.66
CA THR A 301 5.55 0.83 18.58
C THR A 301 4.50 0.28 19.55
N THR A 302 4.29 -1.04 19.57
CA THR A 302 3.40 -1.67 20.56
C THR A 302 3.80 -1.33 22.00
N ARG A 303 5.09 -1.12 22.25
CA ARG A 303 5.64 -0.83 23.60
C ARG A 303 5.54 0.63 24.01
N THR A 304 5.51 1.54 23.05
CA THR A 304 5.51 2.99 23.32
C THR A 304 4.15 3.64 23.12
N LEU A 305 3.19 2.94 22.50
CA LEU A 305 1.88 3.49 22.12
C LEU A 305 1.11 4.10 23.29
N ASP A 306 1.01 3.42 24.45
CA ASP A 306 0.31 3.97 25.61
C ASP A 306 0.96 5.27 26.10
N ALA A 307 2.28 5.28 26.28
CA ALA A 307 3.00 6.48 26.71
C ALA A 307 2.88 7.62 25.70
N THR A 308 2.96 7.30 24.40
CA THR A 308 2.80 8.28 23.32
C THR A 308 1.40 8.90 23.35
N LEU A 309 0.34 8.09 23.43
CA LEU A 309 -1.03 8.60 23.49
C LEU A 309 -1.28 9.45 24.73
N ARG A 310 -0.80 9.02 25.91
CA ARG A 310 -0.91 9.82 27.17
C ARG A 310 -0.16 11.14 27.07
N GLY A 311 1.02 11.15 26.46
CA GLY A 311 1.78 12.38 26.20
C GLY A 311 1.00 13.38 25.33
N LEU A 312 0.42 12.89 24.22
CA LEU A 312 -0.42 13.71 23.34
C LEU A 312 -1.68 14.24 24.08
N LEU A 313 -2.34 13.40 24.88
CA LEU A 313 -3.49 13.81 25.65
C LEU A 313 -3.18 14.85 26.74
N ALA A 314 -1.96 14.87 27.26
CA ALA A 314 -1.50 15.84 28.25
C ALA A 314 -1.13 17.19 27.62
N ASP A 315 -0.63 17.21 26.36
CA ASP A 315 -0.22 18.42 25.63
C ASP A 315 -1.07 18.66 24.38
N ARG A 316 -2.35 18.92 24.60
CA ARG A 316 -3.31 19.18 23.49
C ARG A 316 -3.10 20.54 22.81
N ALA A 317 -2.35 21.43 23.42
CA ALA A 317 -2.04 22.73 22.84
C ALA A 317 -1.10 22.61 21.63
N SER A 318 -0.39 21.48 21.50
CA SER A 318 0.51 21.20 20.38
C SER A 318 -0.16 20.52 19.17
N TRP A 319 -1.46 20.25 19.21
CA TRP A 319 -2.21 19.52 18.16
C TRP A 319 -2.47 20.34 16.91
#